data_d6feb4c930fe92f651592d8bd5b87551
#
_entry.id   d6feb4c930fe92f651592d8bd5b87551
#
_cell.length_a   1.000
_cell.length_b   1.000
_cell.length_c   1.000
_cell.angle_alpha   90.00
_cell.angle_beta   90.00
_cell.angle_gamma   90.00
#
_symmetry.space_group_name_H-M   'P 1'
#
loop_
_entity.id
_entity.type
_entity.pdbx_description
1 polymer ?
#
loop_
_entity_poly.entity_id
_entity_poly.type
_entity_poly.pdbx_seq_one_letter_code
_entity_poly.pdbx_strand_id
1 'polypeptide(L)'
;MLKMEESNNKVDAESSETKKSYAGIPEAEFVEDVDAFMAKSENDGSVDKVLKKLDENHSKYKFMEYNLINKRRRLKVQIPDLERSLEMIEKLQTEKNNSANLETQFLLSEQVFAKAVIPPTDKVCLWLGANVMLEYSLDDAQELLVKNIEAAKKNLGFVEHDLDFIRDQFTTTEVNMARVYNWDIKRRQAAKSS
;
A
#
# COMPACT_ATOMS: atom_id res chain seq x y z
N MET A 1 43.51 -39.06 -16.47
CA MET A 1 42.63 -39.46 -15.37
C MET A 1 42.21 -38.16 -14.66
N LEU A 2 41.20 -37.48 -15.17
CA LEU A 2 40.68 -36.20 -14.68
C LEU A 2 39.39 -36.49 -13.91
N LYS A 3 39.41 -36.27 -12.60
CA LYS A 3 38.21 -36.28 -11.77
C LYS A 3 37.48 -34.95 -11.96
N MET A 4 36.26 -35.01 -12.49
CA MET A 4 35.29 -33.93 -12.45
C MET A 4 34.74 -33.89 -11.03
N GLU A 5 34.96 -32.76 -10.35
CA GLU A 5 34.22 -32.38 -9.15
C GLU A 5 32.89 -31.78 -9.57
N GLU A 6 31.83 -32.51 -9.29
CA GLU A 6 30.45 -31.98 -9.34
C GLU A 6 30.26 -30.97 -8.20
N SER A 7 30.24 -29.71 -8.56
CA SER A 7 29.84 -28.63 -7.70
C SER A 7 28.33 -28.70 -7.50
N ASN A 8 27.92 -29.23 -6.38
CA ASN A 8 26.53 -29.27 -5.90
C ASN A 8 26.07 -27.86 -5.53
N ASN A 9 25.48 -27.16 -6.48
CA ASN A 9 24.86 -25.88 -6.27
C ASN A 9 23.47 -26.11 -5.61
N LYS A 10 23.47 -26.25 -4.28
CA LYS A 10 22.27 -26.14 -3.46
C LYS A 10 21.80 -24.72 -3.54
N VAL A 11 20.88 -24.47 -4.43
CA VAL A 11 20.03 -23.28 -4.36
C VAL A 11 19.13 -23.47 -3.16
N ASP A 12 19.45 -22.79 -2.08
CA ASP A 12 18.58 -22.65 -0.91
C ASP A 12 17.33 -21.92 -1.39
N ALA A 13 16.29 -22.71 -1.66
CA ALA A 13 14.95 -22.20 -1.79
C ALA A 13 14.50 -21.77 -0.38
N GLU A 14 14.87 -20.58 0.05
CA GLU A 14 14.17 -19.89 1.10
C GLU A 14 12.72 -19.74 0.62
N SER A 15 11.84 -20.57 1.17
CA SER A 15 10.41 -20.36 1.12
C SER A 15 10.12 -18.99 1.74
N SER A 16 10.01 -17.97 0.89
CA SER A 16 9.43 -16.70 1.31
C SER A 16 7.99 -17.01 1.72
N GLU A 17 7.76 -17.22 3.02
CA GLU A 17 6.44 -17.09 3.60
C GLU A 17 5.97 -15.68 3.23
N THR A 18 5.15 -15.60 2.19
CA THR A 18 4.54 -14.34 1.76
C THR A 18 3.77 -13.82 2.95
N LYS A 19 4.23 -12.71 3.52
CA LYS A 19 3.54 -12.08 4.65
C LYS A 19 2.08 -11.90 4.25
N LYS A 20 1.16 -12.47 5.02
CA LYS A 20 -0.27 -12.38 4.77
C LYS A 20 -0.74 -10.93 4.62
N SER A 21 -0.23 -10.03 5.46
CA SER A 21 -0.47 -8.57 5.37
C SER A 21 0.68 -7.78 5.99
N TYR A 22 1.01 -6.63 5.40
CA TYR A 22 1.99 -5.67 5.94
C TYR A 22 1.34 -4.72 6.97
N ALA A 23 0.04 -4.44 6.84
CA ALA A 23 -0.71 -3.59 7.76
C ALA A 23 -1.28 -4.35 8.99
N GLY A 24 -1.02 -5.66 9.11
CA GLY A 24 -1.55 -6.46 10.21
C GLY A 24 -3.06 -6.68 10.12
N ILE A 25 -3.60 -6.81 8.92
CA ILE A 25 -5.02 -7.08 8.69
C ILE A 25 -5.33 -8.50 9.19
N PRO A 26 -6.33 -8.67 10.07
CA PRO A 26 -6.71 -9.99 10.56
C PRO A 26 -7.27 -10.85 9.42
N GLU A 27 -6.96 -12.14 9.45
CA GLU A 27 -7.47 -13.11 8.48
C GLU A 27 -8.90 -13.52 8.84
N ALA A 28 -9.76 -13.64 7.84
CA ALA A 28 -11.10 -14.19 7.96
C ALA A 28 -11.05 -15.71 7.75
N GLU A 29 -11.39 -16.47 8.78
CA GLU A 29 -11.50 -17.92 8.65
C GLU A 29 -12.73 -18.29 7.81
N PHE A 30 -12.53 -19.10 6.78
CA PHE A 30 -13.64 -19.61 5.99
C PHE A 30 -14.40 -20.68 6.77
N VAL A 31 -15.72 -20.55 6.86
CA VAL A 31 -16.61 -21.50 7.55
C VAL A 31 -16.97 -22.63 6.59
N GLU A 32 -16.25 -23.75 6.65
CA GLU A 32 -16.51 -24.91 5.80
C GLU A 32 -17.74 -25.70 6.28
N ASP A 33 -17.85 -25.93 7.58
CA ASP A 33 -19.00 -26.60 8.23
C ASP A 33 -19.75 -25.62 9.12
N VAL A 34 -20.95 -25.22 8.69
CA VAL A 34 -21.77 -24.25 9.42
C VAL A 34 -22.38 -24.87 10.68
N ASP A 35 -22.70 -26.18 10.69
CA ASP A 35 -23.23 -26.85 11.85
C ASP A 35 -22.20 -26.89 12.98
N ALA A 36 -20.99 -27.31 12.66
CA ALA A 36 -19.88 -27.32 13.61
C ALA A 36 -19.51 -25.89 14.08
N PHE A 37 -19.57 -24.90 13.17
CA PHE A 37 -19.31 -23.51 13.51
C PHE A 37 -20.35 -22.94 14.47
N MET A 38 -21.63 -23.20 14.24
CA MET A 38 -22.73 -22.75 15.10
C MET A 38 -22.75 -23.45 16.45
N ALA A 39 -22.25 -24.68 16.53
CA ALA A 39 -22.13 -25.44 17.78
C ALA A 39 -20.99 -24.97 18.69
N LYS A 40 -20.06 -24.12 18.22
CA LYS A 40 -19.00 -23.56 19.05
C LYS A 40 -19.61 -22.76 20.20
N SER A 41 -19.02 -22.90 21.41
CA SER A 41 -19.47 -22.20 22.63
C SER A 41 -19.55 -20.68 22.49
N GLU A 42 -18.71 -20.11 21.64
CA GLU A 42 -18.69 -18.66 21.34
C GLU A 42 -19.93 -18.18 20.56
N ASN A 43 -20.52 -19.04 19.77
CA ASN A 43 -21.64 -18.73 18.86
C ASN A 43 -23.01 -19.05 19.49
N ASP A 44 -23.03 -19.91 20.52
CA ASP A 44 -24.20 -20.25 21.34
C ASP A 44 -25.45 -20.62 20.53
N GLY A 45 -25.26 -21.13 19.31
CA GLY A 45 -26.34 -21.45 18.38
C GLY A 45 -27.18 -20.25 17.90
N SER A 46 -26.84 -19.04 18.30
CA SER A 46 -27.58 -17.81 17.98
C SER A 46 -27.12 -17.22 16.65
N VAL A 47 -27.94 -17.35 15.62
CA VAL A 47 -27.70 -16.83 14.27
C VAL A 47 -27.52 -15.30 14.26
N ASP A 48 -28.39 -14.59 14.98
CA ASP A 48 -28.37 -13.13 15.04
C ASP A 48 -27.04 -12.61 15.63
N LYS A 49 -26.53 -13.29 16.66
CA LYS A 49 -25.25 -12.95 17.31
C LYS A 49 -24.07 -13.17 16.36
N VAL A 50 -24.09 -14.29 15.63
CA VAL A 50 -23.04 -14.64 14.67
C VAL A 50 -23.07 -13.69 13.47
N LEU A 51 -24.23 -13.43 12.88
CA LEU A 51 -24.36 -12.48 11.78
C LEU A 51 -23.91 -11.08 12.17
N LYS A 52 -24.25 -10.63 13.38
CA LYS A 52 -23.78 -9.34 13.90
C LYS A 52 -22.26 -9.29 14.02
N LYS A 53 -21.62 -10.35 14.54
CA LYS A 53 -20.16 -10.43 14.64
C LYS A 53 -19.48 -10.40 13.26
N LEU A 54 -20.05 -11.11 12.29
CA LEU A 54 -19.55 -11.12 10.91
C LEU A 54 -19.73 -9.74 10.24
N ASP A 55 -20.87 -9.07 10.46
CA ASP A 55 -21.13 -7.72 9.95
C ASP A 55 -20.20 -6.67 10.57
N GLU A 56 -19.89 -6.80 11.86
CA GLU A 56 -18.87 -5.96 12.52
C GLU A 56 -17.49 -6.16 11.90
N ASN A 57 -17.08 -7.39 11.58
CA ASN A 57 -15.82 -7.67 10.90
C ASN A 57 -15.82 -7.14 9.46
N HIS A 58 -16.90 -7.35 8.72
CA HIS A 58 -17.11 -6.80 7.39
C HIS A 58 -16.95 -5.26 7.39
N SER A 59 -17.58 -4.59 8.35
CA SER A 59 -17.45 -3.14 8.52
C SER A 59 -16.03 -2.69 8.84
N LYS A 60 -15.28 -3.46 9.66
CA LYS A 60 -13.86 -3.20 9.95
C LYS A 60 -13.00 -3.33 8.69
N TYR A 61 -13.20 -4.38 7.89
CA TYR A 61 -12.47 -4.55 6.62
C TYR A 61 -12.76 -3.41 5.65
N LYS A 62 -14.01 -2.99 5.53
CA LYS A 62 -14.41 -1.85 4.70
C LYS A 62 -13.74 -0.55 5.12
N PHE A 63 -13.62 -0.32 6.42
CA PHE A 63 -12.90 0.85 6.95
C PHE A 63 -11.39 0.78 6.65
N MET A 64 -10.77 -0.40 6.82
CA MET A 64 -9.35 -0.61 6.50
C MET A 64 -9.08 -0.44 5.01
N GLU A 65 -9.94 -1.00 4.15
CA GLU A 65 -9.85 -0.83 2.69
C GLU A 65 -9.90 0.64 2.29
N TYR A 66 -10.85 1.40 2.84
CA TYR A 66 -10.95 2.84 2.59
C TYR A 66 -9.65 3.59 2.94
N ASN A 67 -9.05 3.27 4.08
CA ASN A 67 -7.78 3.88 4.50
C ASN A 67 -6.62 3.52 3.57
N LEU A 68 -6.54 2.26 3.13
CA LEU A 68 -5.52 1.79 2.19
C LEU A 68 -5.69 2.44 0.81
N ILE A 69 -6.92 2.59 0.30
CA ILE A 69 -7.22 3.28 -0.95
C ILE A 69 -6.76 4.74 -0.87
N ASN A 70 -7.03 5.44 0.23
CA ASN A 70 -6.59 6.82 0.43
C ASN A 70 -5.05 6.92 0.52
N LYS A 71 -4.39 5.96 1.18
CA LYS A 71 -2.93 5.90 1.25
C LYS A 71 -2.33 5.66 -0.14
N ARG A 72 -2.89 4.71 -0.92
CA ARG A 72 -2.49 4.46 -2.31
C ARG A 72 -2.61 5.71 -3.18
N ARG A 73 -3.76 6.42 -3.08
CA ARG A 73 -3.99 7.67 -3.84
C ARG A 73 -2.91 8.72 -3.53
N ARG A 74 -2.59 8.92 -2.25
CA ARG A 74 -1.54 9.87 -1.85
C ARG A 74 -0.18 9.49 -2.41
N LEU A 75 0.22 8.23 -2.31
CA LEU A 75 1.49 7.75 -2.85
C LEU A 75 1.57 7.89 -4.37
N LYS A 76 0.47 7.61 -5.09
CA LYS A 76 0.40 7.78 -6.57
C LYS A 76 0.53 9.24 -7.02
N VAL A 77 0.22 10.21 -6.18
CA VAL A 77 0.47 11.64 -6.44
C VAL A 77 1.90 12.02 -6.01
N GLN A 78 2.32 11.56 -4.84
CA GLN A 78 3.61 11.92 -4.25
C GLN A 78 4.81 11.42 -5.08
N ILE A 79 4.75 10.21 -5.62
CA ILE A 79 5.87 9.62 -6.38
C ILE A 79 6.23 10.46 -7.60
N PRO A 80 5.28 10.82 -8.52
CA PRO A 80 5.61 11.68 -9.65
C PRO A 80 6.11 13.08 -9.25
N ASP A 81 5.64 13.63 -8.13
CA ASP A 81 6.11 14.94 -7.65
C ASP A 81 7.57 14.87 -7.16
N LEU A 82 7.93 13.78 -6.47
CA LEU A 82 9.33 13.52 -6.08
C LEU A 82 10.22 13.28 -7.31
N GLU A 83 9.74 12.53 -8.30
CA GLU A 83 10.48 12.25 -9.54
C GLU A 83 10.74 13.54 -10.33
N ARG A 84 9.76 14.44 -10.46
CA ARG A 84 9.97 15.76 -11.08
C ARG A 84 10.96 16.63 -10.30
N SER A 85 10.93 16.55 -8.97
CA SER A 85 11.90 17.26 -8.14
C SER A 85 13.32 16.74 -8.37
N LEU A 86 13.49 15.42 -8.49
CA LEU A 86 14.77 14.79 -8.79
C LEU A 86 15.27 15.21 -10.19
N GLU A 87 14.42 15.17 -11.21
CA GLU A 87 14.75 15.61 -12.57
C GLU A 87 15.23 17.07 -12.59
N MET A 88 14.62 17.94 -11.77
CA MET A 88 15.05 19.32 -11.65
C MET A 88 16.44 19.45 -11.00
N ILE A 89 16.74 18.64 -9.97
CA ILE A 89 18.07 18.62 -9.35
C ILE A 89 19.14 18.19 -10.37
N GLU A 90 18.89 17.12 -11.11
CA GLU A 90 19.78 16.60 -12.16
C GLU A 90 20.06 17.68 -13.25
N LYS A 91 19.02 18.42 -13.63
CA LYS A 91 19.14 19.53 -14.56
C LYS A 91 20.00 20.64 -13.98
N LEU A 92 19.79 21.04 -12.72
CA LEU A 92 20.62 22.07 -12.06
C LEU A 92 22.09 21.65 -11.94
N GLN A 93 22.37 20.36 -11.65
CA GLN A 93 23.73 19.83 -11.66
C GLN A 93 24.39 19.93 -13.05
N THR A 94 23.63 19.62 -14.10
CA THR A 94 24.11 19.69 -15.48
C THR A 94 24.43 21.13 -15.88
N GLU A 95 23.53 22.09 -15.60
CA GLU A 95 23.75 23.52 -15.91
C GLU A 95 24.91 24.11 -15.08
N LYS A 96 25.06 23.70 -13.83
CA LYS A 96 26.20 24.06 -12.98
C LYS A 96 27.53 23.59 -13.62
N ASN A 97 27.60 22.34 -14.05
CA ASN A 97 28.79 21.77 -14.69
C ASN A 97 29.16 22.51 -15.99
N ASN A 98 28.17 22.97 -16.73
CA ASN A 98 28.32 23.74 -17.96
C ASN A 98 28.57 25.24 -17.69
N SER A 99 28.52 25.70 -16.43
CA SER A 99 28.55 27.13 -16.06
C SER A 99 27.50 27.96 -16.81
N ALA A 100 26.37 27.37 -17.12
CA ALA A 100 25.30 27.99 -17.90
C ALA A 100 24.16 28.47 -16.99
N ASN A 101 23.51 29.55 -17.41
CA ASN A 101 22.31 30.04 -16.74
C ASN A 101 21.10 29.27 -17.23
N LEU A 102 20.23 28.85 -16.33
CA LEU A 102 18.96 28.24 -16.66
C LEU A 102 17.88 29.33 -16.81
N GLU A 103 17.40 29.53 -18.06
CA GLU A 103 16.26 30.40 -18.29
C GLU A 103 14.97 29.61 -18.13
N THR A 104 14.05 30.14 -17.35
CA THR A 104 12.74 29.52 -17.09
C THR A 104 11.64 30.57 -17.00
N GLN A 105 10.40 30.09 -17.01
CA GLN A 105 9.23 30.92 -16.74
C GLN A 105 8.62 30.52 -15.40
N PHE A 106 8.43 31.51 -14.53
CA PHE A 106 7.84 31.33 -13.23
C PHE A 106 6.38 31.78 -13.24
N LEU A 107 5.47 30.94 -12.81
CA LEU A 107 4.05 31.24 -12.68
C LEU A 107 3.78 32.11 -11.46
N LEU A 108 3.33 33.33 -11.65
CA LEU A 108 2.98 34.26 -10.59
C LEU A 108 1.49 34.20 -10.20
N SER A 109 0.63 34.01 -11.18
CA SER A 109 -0.82 33.91 -11.03
C SER A 109 -1.41 33.21 -12.25
N GLU A 110 -2.70 32.92 -12.25
CA GLU A 110 -3.37 32.35 -13.42
C GLU A 110 -3.01 33.13 -14.71
N GLN A 111 -2.37 32.43 -15.65
CA GLN A 111 -1.95 32.95 -16.97
C GLN A 111 -0.88 34.07 -16.95
N VAL A 112 -0.32 34.42 -15.78
CA VAL A 112 0.74 35.44 -15.62
C VAL A 112 2.06 34.77 -15.30
N PHE A 113 3.02 34.89 -16.21
CA PHE A 113 4.37 34.33 -16.09
C PHE A 113 5.42 35.43 -16.03
N ALA A 114 6.44 35.24 -15.22
CA ALA A 114 7.65 36.04 -15.24
C ALA A 114 8.82 35.21 -15.79
N LYS A 115 9.69 35.83 -16.59
CA LYS A 115 10.99 35.22 -16.95
C LYS A 115 11.89 35.24 -15.72
N ALA A 116 12.52 34.12 -15.45
CA ALA A 116 13.54 33.98 -14.42
C ALA A 116 14.82 33.41 -15.03
N VAL A 117 15.93 33.89 -14.56
CA VAL A 117 17.27 33.40 -14.92
C VAL A 117 17.89 32.87 -13.62
N ILE A 118 18.18 31.59 -13.59
CA ILE A 118 18.79 30.92 -12.46
C ILE A 118 20.25 30.74 -12.77
N PRO A 119 21.18 31.44 -12.05
CA PRO A 119 22.60 31.22 -12.23
C PRO A 119 23.02 29.85 -11.73
N PRO A 120 24.19 29.33 -12.12
CA PRO A 120 24.74 28.11 -11.56
C PRO A 120 24.72 28.17 -10.03
N THR A 121 24.10 27.17 -9.40
CA THR A 121 23.91 27.12 -7.95
C THR A 121 24.44 25.83 -7.38
N ASP A 122 24.94 25.88 -6.14
CA ASP A 122 25.45 24.73 -5.40
C ASP A 122 24.41 24.13 -4.46
N LYS A 123 23.34 24.88 -4.19
CA LYS A 123 22.40 24.58 -3.13
C LYS A 123 20.96 24.79 -3.58
N VAL A 124 20.07 24.03 -2.98
CA VAL A 124 18.63 24.15 -3.15
C VAL A 124 17.93 24.05 -1.80
N CYS A 125 16.74 24.63 -1.72
CA CYS A 125 15.87 24.47 -0.56
C CYS A 125 14.81 23.43 -0.85
N LEU A 126 14.71 22.41 0.00
CA LEU A 126 13.69 21.38 -0.08
C LEU A 126 12.66 21.56 1.03
N TRP A 127 11.40 21.45 0.66
CA TRP A 127 10.29 21.45 1.60
C TRP A 127 10.11 20.07 2.21
N LEU A 128 10.33 19.94 3.52
CA LEU A 128 10.27 18.66 4.24
C LEU A 128 8.90 18.35 4.84
N GLY A 129 7.93 19.25 4.73
CA GLY A 129 6.64 19.17 5.40
C GLY A 129 6.66 19.89 6.77
N ALA A 130 5.52 19.86 7.48
CA ALA A 130 5.35 20.52 8.77
C ALA A 130 5.83 21.99 8.80
N ASN A 131 5.71 22.71 7.69
CA ASN A 131 6.16 24.08 7.51
C ASN A 131 7.69 24.29 7.67
N VAL A 132 8.48 23.25 7.37
CA VAL A 132 9.94 23.27 7.44
C VAL A 132 10.54 23.18 6.03
N MET A 133 11.43 24.11 5.73
CA MET A 133 12.26 24.14 4.53
C MET A 133 13.72 24.16 4.95
N LEU A 134 14.55 23.28 4.37
CA LEU A 134 15.98 23.22 4.64
C LEU A 134 16.79 23.35 3.36
N GLU A 135 17.96 23.97 3.49
CA GLU A 135 18.96 24.09 2.43
C GLU A 135 19.82 22.82 2.36
N TYR A 136 19.99 22.29 1.15
CA TYR A 136 20.82 21.13 0.84
C TYR A 136 21.80 21.44 -0.27
N SER A 137 22.94 20.76 -0.31
CA SER A 137 23.75 20.69 -1.52
C SER A 137 22.95 19.92 -2.61
N LEU A 138 23.31 20.11 -3.88
CA LEU A 138 22.65 19.40 -4.98
C LEU A 138 22.79 17.87 -4.82
N ASP A 139 23.95 17.39 -4.36
CA ASP A 139 24.22 15.97 -4.18
C ASP A 139 23.41 15.38 -3.01
N ASP A 140 23.38 16.06 -1.85
CA ASP A 140 22.57 15.63 -0.71
C ASP A 140 21.07 15.67 -1.03
N ALA A 141 20.63 16.65 -1.81
CA ALA A 141 19.25 16.76 -2.26
C ALA A 141 18.87 15.58 -3.19
N GLN A 142 19.76 15.21 -4.09
CA GLN A 142 19.58 14.07 -4.99
C GLN A 142 19.47 12.76 -4.19
N GLU A 143 20.42 12.51 -3.28
CA GLU A 143 20.39 11.30 -2.44
C GLU A 143 19.11 11.20 -1.61
N LEU A 144 18.69 12.30 -0.99
CA LEU A 144 17.45 12.36 -0.22
C LEU A 144 16.22 12.06 -1.07
N LEU A 145 16.12 12.63 -2.28
CA LEU A 145 14.99 12.41 -3.17
C LEU A 145 14.96 10.97 -3.68
N VAL A 146 16.07 10.40 -4.10
CA VAL A 146 16.17 8.98 -4.51
C VAL A 146 15.69 8.06 -3.41
N LYS A 147 16.20 8.23 -2.20
CA LYS A 147 15.79 7.45 -1.02
C LYS A 147 14.29 7.57 -0.73
N ASN A 148 13.73 8.78 -0.85
CA ASN A 148 12.31 9.01 -0.62
C ASN A 148 11.44 8.37 -1.71
N ILE A 149 11.87 8.40 -2.97
CA ILE A 149 11.19 7.75 -4.10
C ILE A 149 11.17 6.23 -3.90
N GLU A 150 12.31 5.63 -3.55
CA GLU A 150 12.41 4.19 -3.29
C GLU A 150 11.49 3.78 -2.13
N ALA A 151 11.51 4.52 -1.03
CA ALA A 151 10.64 4.27 0.12
C ALA A 151 9.16 4.41 -0.24
N ALA A 152 8.79 5.43 -1.03
CA ALA A 152 7.42 5.63 -1.49
C ALA A 152 6.94 4.51 -2.43
N LYS A 153 7.79 4.08 -3.38
CA LYS A 153 7.50 2.95 -4.29
C LYS A 153 7.34 1.63 -3.51
N LYS A 154 8.23 1.37 -2.55
CA LYS A 154 8.13 0.20 -1.68
C LYS A 154 6.83 0.20 -0.86
N ASN A 155 6.49 1.36 -0.27
CA ASN A 155 5.24 1.53 0.48
C ASN A 155 4.00 1.36 -0.41
N LEU A 156 4.05 1.80 -1.67
CA LEU A 156 2.98 1.59 -2.63
C LEU A 156 2.76 0.10 -2.89
N GLY A 157 3.83 -0.67 -3.11
CA GLY A 157 3.75 -2.13 -3.28
C GLY A 157 3.13 -2.82 -2.07
N PHE A 158 3.50 -2.41 -0.84
CA PHE A 158 2.88 -2.96 0.38
C PHE A 158 1.39 -2.65 0.47
N VAL A 159 0.99 -1.43 0.12
CA VAL A 159 -0.43 -1.03 0.13
C VAL A 159 -1.23 -1.78 -0.94
N GLU A 160 -0.67 -2.00 -2.12
CA GLU A 160 -1.33 -2.76 -3.19
C GLU A 160 -1.53 -4.23 -2.78
N HIS A 161 -0.50 -4.86 -2.21
CA HIS A 161 -0.60 -6.21 -1.65
C HIS A 161 -1.69 -6.30 -0.56
N ASP A 162 -1.71 -5.35 0.38
CA ASP A 162 -2.70 -5.35 1.46
C ASP A 162 -4.13 -5.09 0.96
N LEU A 163 -4.29 -4.33 -0.14
CA LEU A 163 -5.59 -4.15 -0.79
C LEU A 163 -6.10 -5.44 -1.45
N ASP A 164 -5.23 -6.24 -2.03
CA ASP A 164 -5.62 -7.53 -2.58
C ASP A 164 -5.96 -8.52 -1.45
N PHE A 165 -5.13 -8.56 -0.40
CA PHE A 165 -5.39 -9.38 0.77
C PHE A 165 -6.74 -9.05 1.42
N ILE A 166 -7.04 -7.75 1.67
CA ILE A 166 -8.30 -7.35 2.32
C ILE A 166 -9.52 -7.67 1.48
N ARG A 167 -9.41 -7.65 0.15
CA ARG A 167 -10.48 -8.06 -0.76
C ARG A 167 -10.85 -9.53 -0.56
N ASP A 168 -9.86 -10.39 -0.36
CA ASP A 168 -10.10 -11.81 -0.08
C ASP A 168 -10.77 -12.01 1.28
N GLN A 169 -10.35 -11.25 2.32
CA GLN A 169 -10.97 -11.32 3.64
C GLN A 169 -12.41 -10.82 3.62
N PHE A 170 -12.66 -9.77 2.86
CA PHE A 170 -13.99 -9.22 2.65
C PHE A 170 -14.92 -10.25 1.98
N THR A 171 -14.48 -10.85 0.88
CA THR A 171 -15.22 -11.88 0.15
C THR A 171 -15.49 -13.10 1.03
N THR A 172 -14.49 -13.58 1.77
CA THR A 172 -14.64 -14.70 2.71
C THR A 172 -15.71 -14.41 3.76
N THR A 173 -15.71 -13.18 4.30
CA THR A 173 -16.69 -12.76 5.31
C THR A 173 -18.10 -12.71 4.73
N GLU A 174 -18.29 -12.18 3.52
CA GLU A 174 -19.59 -12.16 2.83
C GLU A 174 -20.12 -13.57 2.55
N VAL A 175 -19.25 -14.48 2.09
CA VAL A 175 -19.61 -15.87 1.86
C VAL A 175 -20.00 -16.53 3.18
N ASN A 176 -19.28 -16.31 4.26
CA ASN A 176 -19.64 -16.85 5.59
C ASN A 176 -21.00 -16.33 6.05
N MET A 177 -21.29 -15.04 5.89
CA MET A 177 -22.60 -14.46 6.21
C MET A 177 -23.73 -15.14 5.42
N ALA A 178 -23.53 -15.29 4.11
CA ALA A 178 -24.51 -15.95 3.25
C ALA A 178 -24.73 -17.43 3.64
N ARG A 179 -23.67 -18.16 4.01
CA ARG A 179 -23.75 -19.56 4.45
C ARG A 179 -24.53 -19.70 5.76
N VAL A 180 -24.23 -18.85 6.75
CA VAL A 180 -24.94 -18.83 8.04
C VAL A 180 -26.42 -18.47 7.84
N TYR A 181 -26.72 -17.48 7.01
CA TYR A 181 -28.10 -17.10 6.71
C TYR A 181 -28.88 -18.22 6.02
N ASN A 182 -28.31 -18.87 5.00
CA ASN A 182 -28.92 -19.98 4.31
C ASN A 182 -29.14 -21.20 5.22
N TRP A 183 -28.20 -21.45 6.13
CA TRP A 183 -28.35 -22.50 7.14
C TRP A 183 -29.55 -22.25 8.06
N ASP A 184 -29.72 -21.01 8.52
CA ASP A 184 -30.87 -20.64 9.36
C ASP A 184 -32.23 -20.82 8.64
N ILE A 185 -32.30 -20.43 7.36
CA ILE A 185 -33.50 -20.62 6.54
C ILE A 185 -33.86 -22.11 6.47
N LYS A 186 -32.91 -22.99 6.16
CA LYS A 186 -33.11 -24.42 6.10
C LYS A 186 -33.59 -24.99 7.44
N ARG A 187 -32.98 -24.57 8.55
CA ARG A 187 -33.38 -24.97 9.90
C ARG A 187 -34.81 -24.56 10.22
N ARG A 188 -35.22 -23.33 9.90
CA ARG A 188 -36.57 -22.82 10.12
C ARG A 188 -37.62 -23.52 9.24
N GLN A 189 -37.24 -23.90 8.02
CA GLN A 189 -38.10 -24.66 7.12
C GLN A 189 -38.35 -26.09 7.64
N ALA A 190 -37.29 -26.78 8.08
CA ALA A 190 -37.38 -28.10 8.68
C ALA A 190 -38.29 -28.12 9.94
N ALA A 191 -38.17 -27.09 10.79
CA ALA A 191 -39.02 -26.96 11.99
C ALA A 191 -40.49 -26.67 11.69
N LYS A 192 -40.83 -26.15 10.50
CA LYS A 192 -42.23 -25.91 10.09
C LYS A 192 -42.86 -27.13 9.42
N SER A 193 -42.04 -28.06 8.93
CA SER A 193 -42.49 -29.29 8.27
C SER A 193 -42.60 -30.51 9.22
N SER A 194 -42.18 -30.36 10.45
CA SER A 194 -42.32 -31.32 11.56
C SER A 194 -43.49 -30.93 12.45
#